data_a83bc2252884aabf91f7c984121b73c4
#
_entry.id   a83bc2252884aabf91f7c984121b73c4
#
_cell.length_a   1.000
_cell.length_b   1.000
_cell.length_c   1.000
_cell.angle_alpha   90.00
_cell.angle_beta   90.00
_cell.angle_gamma   90.00
#
_symmetry.space_group_name_H-M   'P 1'
#
loop_
_entity.id
_entity.type
_entity.pdbx_description
1 polymer ?
#
loop_
_entity_poly.entity_id
_entity_poly.type
_entity_poly.pdbx_seq_one_letter_code
_entity_poly.pdbx_strand_id
1 'polypeptide(L)'
;MSRGLGDVYKRQSLELLKDALATRENNSSFISFFKQEVSNSSLKDSTKRNHLSTLLLLQEFKRDIVFSDLTFEFVSSFEYFLQQKGYHTNTIAKHMKHLKRHINIAINKEYIEIQKYAFRKYKIKTVENKHTHLVPEELEQLERLSLTDKHMKLQKSLDAFLFCCYAGMRYSDFTNLSKKNIVDINQETWLIYKSVKTGTEVRLPLYLLFAGKGIVILNKYRNNLEDFFRLRDNSNINKDLIIIAKLAGLSKKISFHTARHTNATLLIYNGVNITTVQKLLGHKSVKTTQVYTNIMDMTIVHDLEKIKQAALGIKKKTDNSFNK
;
A
#
# COMPACT_ATOMS: atom_id res chain seq x y z
N MET A 1 -54.34 -45.34 16.95
CA MET A 1 -53.05 -44.65 17.13
C MET A 1 -52.40 -44.28 15.79
N SER A 2 -52.99 -43.46 14.92
CA SER A 2 -52.37 -43.09 13.61
C SER A 2 -52.48 -41.62 13.24
N ARG A 3 -52.90 -40.73 14.16
CA ARG A 3 -52.98 -39.27 13.88
C ARG A 3 -51.69 -38.47 14.19
N GLY A 4 -50.73 -39.01 14.92
CA GLY A 4 -49.52 -38.28 15.30
C GLY A 4 -48.40 -38.26 14.29
N LEU A 5 -48.27 -39.32 13.44
CA LEU A 5 -47.19 -39.41 12.47
C LEU A 5 -47.38 -38.47 11.27
N GLY A 6 -48.61 -38.28 10.80
CA GLY A 6 -48.94 -37.36 9.71
C GLY A 6 -48.65 -35.89 10.02
N ASP A 7 -48.81 -35.45 11.27
CA ASP A 7 -48.55 -34.08 11.69
C ASP A 7 -47.07 -33.80 11.88
N VAL A 8 -46.27 -34.78 12.28
CA VAL A 8 -44.81 -34.69 12.39
C VAL A 8 -44.19 -34.57 10.99
N TYR A 9 -44.63 -35.37 10.01
CA TYR A 9 -44.15 -35.28 8.61
C TYR A 9 -44.56 -33.97 7.95
N LYS A 10 -45.77 -33.46 8.22
CA LYS A 10 -46.20 -32.14 7.72
C LYS A 10 -45.40 -30.99 8.32
N ARG A 11 -45.07 -31.04 9.62
CA ARG A 11 -44.22 -30.02 10.28
C ARG A 11 -42.78 -30.06 9.74
N GLN A 12 -42.17 -31.24 9.62
CA GLN A 12 -40.81 -31.36 9.02
C GLN A 12 -40.77 -30.88 7.56
N SER A 13 -41.80 -31.21 6.77
CA SER A 13 -41.95 -30.75 5.40
C SER A 13 -42.12 -29.23 5.30
N LEU A 14 -42.88 -28.63 6.26
CA LEU A 14 -43.08 -27.17 6.32
C LEU A 14 -41.81 -26.43 6.78
N GLU A 15 -41.05 -26.99 7.73
CA GLU A 15 -39.76 -26.44 8.17
C GLU A 15 -38.73 -26.54 7.03
N LEU A 16 -38.61 -27.67 6.34
CA LEU A 16 -37.77 -27.81 5.17
C LEU A 16 -38.15 -26.84 4.04
N LEU A 17 -39.44 -26.58 3.85
CA LEU A 17 -39.92 -25.62 2.87
C LEU A 17 -39.62 -24.18 3.30
N LYS A 18 -39.77 -23.87 4.59
CA LYS A 18 -39.37 -22.55 5.14
C LYS A 18 -37.89 -22.33 5.06
N ASP A 19 -37.06 -23.33 5.38
CA ASP A 19 -35.61 -23.25 5.25
C ASP A 19 -35.19 -23.14 3.78
N ALA A 20 -35.85 -23.87 2.86
CA ALA A 20 -35.61 -23.74 1.42
C ALA A 20 -36.04 -22.37 0.88
N LEU A 21 -37.16 -21.82 1.33
CA LEU A 21 -37.62 -20.47 0.96
C LEU A 21 -36.71 -19.40 1.57
N ALA A 22 -36.33 -19.50 2.84
CA ALA A 22 -35.39 -18.59 3.48
C ALA A 22 -34.01 -18.65 2.83
N THR A 23 -33.55 -19.84 2.42
CA THR A 23 -32.31 -20.02 1.64
C THR A 23 -32.46 -19.41 0.25
N ARG A 24 -33.63 -19.51 -0.40
CA ARG A 24 -33.90 -18.91 -1.70
C ARG A 24 -34.02 -17.40 -1.64
N GLU A 25 -34.64 -16.85 -0.58
CA GLU A 25 -34.69 -15.38 -0.32
C GLU A 25 -33.29 -14.82 -0.01
N ASN A 26 -32.50 -15.52 0.83
CA ASN A 26 -31.11 -15.15 1.08
C ASN A 26 -30.24 -15.24 -0.17
N ASN A 27 -30.47 -16.21 -1.05
CA ASN A 27 -29.77 -16.34 -2.33
C ASN A 27 -30.25 -15.31 -3.38
N SER A 28 -31.39 -14.66 -3.22
CA SER A 28 -31.85 -13.56 -4.09
C SER A 28 -31.18 -12.23 -3.76
N SER A 29 -30.71 -12.03 -2.53
CA SER A 29 -30.07 -10.79 -2.06
C SER A 29 -28.60 -10.75 -2.41
N PHE A 30 -28.21 -9.80 -3.27
CA PHE A 30 -26.81 -9.53 -3.58
C PHE A 30 -26.03 -9.03 -2.35
N ILE A 31 -26.67 -8.30 -1.44
CA ILE A 31 -26.07 -7.82 -0.18
C ILE A 31 -25.63 -8.99 0.69
N SER A 32 -26.53 -9.97 0.90
CA SER A 32 -26.23 -11.18 1.68
C SER A 32 -25.13 -12.00 1.03
N PHE A 33 -25.21 -12.20 -0.27
CA PHE A 33 -24.18 -12.86 -1.08
C PHE A 33 -22.82 -12.19 -0.94
N PHE A 34 -22.74 -10.86 -1.13
CA PHE A 34 -21.49 -10.09 -0.99
C PHE A 34 -20.87 -10.29 0.39
N LYS A 35 -21.67 -10.16 1.45
CA LYS A 35 -21.23 -10.34 2.84
C LYS A 35 -20.66 -11.75 3.07
N GLN A 36 -21.36 -12.76 2.59
CA GLN A 36 -20.94 -14.17 2.71
C GLN A 36 -19.64 -14.46 1.95
N GLU A 37 -19.51 -13.95 0.71
CA GLU A 37 -18.30 -14.13 -0.10
C GLU A 37 -17.07 -13.46 0.57
N VAL A 38 -17.24 -12.29 1.18
CA VAL A 38 -16.16 -11.65 1.96
C VAL A 38 -15.80 -12.46 3.18
N SER A 39 -16.79 -12.94 3.94
CA SER A 39 -16.57 -13.72 5.17
C SER A 39 -15.83 -15.03 4.88
N ASN A 40 -16.23 -15.76 3.84
CA ASN A 40 -15.69 -17.07 3.46
C ASN A 40 -14.37 -16.97 2.66
N SER A 41 -13.95 -15.76 2.30
CA SER A 41 -12.72 -15.56 1.51
C SER A 41 -11.46 -15.78 2.35
N SER A 42 -10.38 -16.22 1.71
CA SER A 42 -9.01 -16.28 2.27
C SER A 42 -8.30 -14.91 2.31
N LEU A 43 -9.03 -13.81 2.11
CA LEU A 43 -8.47 -12.46 2.13
C LEU A 43 -7.99 -12.07 3.53
N LYS A 44 -6.91 -11.27 3.60
CA LYS A 44 -6.46 -10.67 4.86
C LYS A 44 -7.56 -9.79 5.46
N ASP A 45 -7.66 -9.72 6.79
CA ASP A 45 -8.69 -8.95 7.50
C ASP A 45 -8.77 -7.48 7.08
N SER A 46 -7.62 -6.85 6.83
CA SER A 46 -7.58 -5.47 6.32
C SER A 46 -8.25 -5.35 4.93
N THR A 47 -8.11 -6.37 4.08
CA THR A 47 -8.76 -6.42 2.77
C THR A 47 -10.26 -6.69 2.93
N LYS A 48 -10.64 -7.63 3.82
CA LYS A 48 -12.06 -7.89 4.14
C LYS A 48 -12.75 -6.61 4.61
N ARG A 49 -12.14 -5.85 5.53
CA ARG A 49 -12.65 -4.54 5.99
C ARG A 49 -12.86 -3.55 4.84
N ASN A 50 -11.95 -3.50 3.87
CA ASN A 50 -12.11 -2.64 2.70
C ASN A 50 -13.29 -3.07 1.82
N HIS A 51 -13.54 -4.38 1.64
CA HIS A 51 -14.72 -4.87 0.93
C HIS A 51 -16.01 -4.56 1.69
N LEU A 52 -16.02 -4.76 3.01
CA LEU A 52 -17.18 -4.43 3.85
C LEU A 52 -17.50 -2.93 3.84
N SER A 53 -16.51 -2.04 3.76
CA SER A 53 -16.77 -0.60 3.58
C SER A 53 -17.49 -0.30 2.27
N THR A 54 -17.25 -1.08 1.22
CA THR A 54 -18.00 -0.96 -0.04
C THR A 54 -19.43 -1.49 0.12
N LEU A 55 -19.61 -2.58 0.85
CA LEU A 55 -20.92 -3.14 1.15
C LEU A 55 -21.81 -2.14 1.90
N LEU A 56 -21.26 -1.45 2.91
CA LEU A 56 -21.99 -0.39 3.64
C LEU A 56 -22.44 0.75 2.70
N LEU A 57 -21.60 1.17 1.78
CA LEU A 57 -21.94 2.20 0.79
C LEU A 57 -23.01 1.72 -0.20
N LEU A 58 -23.00 0.46 -0.58
CA LEU A 58 -24.04 -0.14 -1.41
C LEU A 58 -25.38 -0.17 -0.67
N GLN A 59 -25.39 -0.55 0.61
CA GLN A 59 -26.61 -0.54 1.45
C GLN A 59 -27.15 0.87 1.71
N GLU A 60 -26.26 1.87 1.80
CA GLU A 60 -26.65 3.27 1.89
C GLU A 60 -27.25 3.79 0.59
N PHE A 61 -26.70 3.39 -0.57
CA PHE A 61 -27.20 3.73 -1.90
C PHE A 61 -28.57 3.09 -2.18
N LYS A 62 -28.70 1.78 -1.91
CA LYS A 62 -29.97 1.04 -2.04
C LYS A 62 -29.99 -0.08 -0.98
N ARG A 63 -30.99 -0.01 -0.09
CA ARG A 63 -31.06 -0.90 1.08
C ARG A 63 -31.08 -2.38 0.68
N ASP A 64 -31.95 -2.71 -0.27
CA ASP A 64 -32.16 -4.06 -0.76
C ASP A 64 -31.72 -4.14 -2.22
N ILE A 65 -30.62 -4.83 -2.48
CA ILE A 65 -30.09 -5.06 -3.82
C ILE A 65 -30.20 -6.54 -4.15
N VAL A 66 -30.92 -6.84 -5.23
CA VAL A 66 -31.05 -8.19 -5.79
C VAL A 66 -30.19 -8.31 -7.05
N PHE A 67 -29.91 -9.55 -7.49
CA PHE A 67 -29.03 -9.78 -8.66
C PHE A 67 -29.56 -9.14 -9.95
N SER A 68 -30.89 -9.07 -10.12
CA SER A 68 -31.53 -8.41 -11.28
C SER A 68 -31.33 -6.89 -11.32
N ASP A 69 -31.03 -6.27 -10.18
CA ASP A 69 -30.75 -4.83 -10.13
C ASP A 69 -29.40 -4.46 -10.74
N LEU A 70 -28.45 -5.42 -10.83
CA LEU A 70 -27.06 -5.17 -11.17
C LEU A 70 -26.87 -4.94 -12.68
N THR A 71 -27.51 -3.88 -13.18
CA THR A 71 -27.44 -3.40 -14.57
C THR A 71 -26.33 -2.38 -14.77
N PHE A 72 -26.10 -1.97 -16.02
CA PHE A 72 -25.19 -0.87 -16.34
C PHE A 72 -25.63 0.44 -15.67
N GLU A 73 -26.95 0.70 -15.67
CA GLU A 73 -27.56 1.88 -15.05
C GLU A 73 -27.32 1.88 -13.54
N PHE A 74 -27.45 0.74 -12.87
CA PHE A 74 -27.15 0.60 -11.45
C PHE A 74 -25.69 0.96 -11.15
N VAL A 75 -24.75 0.41 -11.93
CA VAL A 75 -23.30 0.66 -11.77
C VAL A 75 -22.98 2.15 -11.96
N SER A 76 -23.57 2.78 -12.97
CA SER A 76 -23.39 4.22 -13.26
C SER A 76 -24.00 5.09 -12.17
N SER A 77 -25.20 4.75 -11.67
CA SER A 77 -25.88 5.48 -10.60
C SER A 77 -25.14 5.35 -9.26
N PHE A 78 -24.54 4.20 -8.97
CA PHE A 78 -23.70 4.01 -7.79
C PHE A 78 -22.40 4.82 -7.88
N GLU A 79 -21.76 4.91 -9.06
CA GLU A 79 -20.60 5.82 -9.27
C GLU A 79 -20.99 7.26 -8.99
N TYR A 80 -22.14 7.70 -9.55
CA TYR A 80 -22.66 9.06 -9.34
C TYR A 80 -22.95 9.35 -7.86
N PHE A 81 -23.58 8.41 -7.15
CA PHE A 81 -23.78 8.51 -5.69
C PHE A 81 -22.47 8.72 -4.94
N LEU A 82 -21.41 7.97 -5.28
CA LEU A 82 -20.10 8.15 -4.66
C LEU A 82 -19.48 9.51 -4.99
N GLN A 83 -19.69 10.05 -6.20
CA GLN A 83 -19.27 11.39 -6.58
C GLN A 83 -20.01 12.46 -5.75
N GLN A 84 -21.32 12.36 -5.59
CA GLN A 84 -22.12 13.27 -4.77
C GLN A 84 -21.70 13.27 -3.30
N LYS A 85 -21.18 12.15 -2.79
CA LYS A 85 -20.56 12.06 -1.45
C LYS A 85 -19.16 12.69 -1.35
N GLY A 86 -18.64 13.26 -2.43
CA GLY A 86 -17.33 13.92 -2.47
C GLY A 86 -16.13 12.99 -2.48
N TYR A 87 -16.30 11.72 -2.82
CA TYR A 87 -15.17 10.79 -2.92
C TYR A 87 -14.25 11.12 -4.11
N HIS A 88 -12.92 11.06 -3.87
CA HIS A 88 -11.92 11.20 -4.93
C HIS A 88 -11.99 10.04 -5.94
N THR A 89 -11.64 10.30 -7.20
CA THR A 89 -11.69 9.36 -8.33
C THR A 89 -11.08 7.99 -7.99
N ASN A 90 -9.91 7.95 -7.37
CA ASN A 90 -9.27 6.68 -7.01
C ASN A 90 -9.97 5.93 -5.86
N THR A 91 -10.67 6.65 -4.98
CA THR A 91 -11.52 6.03 -3.94
C THR A 91 -12.76 5.42 -4.57
N ILE A 92 -13.41 6.14 -5.51
CA ILE A 92 -14.52 5.62 -6.30
C ILE A 92 -14.06 4.37 -7.06
N ALA A 93 -12.93 4.46 -7.79
CA ALA A 93 -12.37 3.32 -8.51
C ALA A 93 -12.13 2.09 -7.61
N LYS A 94 -11.72 2.29 -6.38
CA LYS A 94 -11.56 1.19 -5.39
C LYS A 94 -12.90 0.51 -5.13
N HIS A 95 -13.96 1.27 -4.84
CA HIS A 95 -15.29 0.72 -4.56
C HIS A 95 -15.88 0.04 -5.80
N MET A 96 -15.72 0.64 -6.98
CA MET A 96 -16.15 0.05 -8.25
C MET A 96 -15.42 -1.26 -8.57
N LYS A 97 -14.11 -1.37 -8.27
CA LYS A 97 -13.36 -2.63 -8.40
C LYS A 97 -13.85 -3.70 -7.43
N HIS A 98 -14.25 -3.35 -6.22
CA HIS A 98 -14.83 -4.30 -5.27
C HIS A 98 -16.20 -4.78 -5.78
N LEU A 99 -17.07 -3.88 -6.22
CA LEU A 99 -18.38 -4.25 -6.81
C LEU A 99 -18.18 -5.18 -8.01
N LYS A 100 -17.31 -4.79 -8.96
CA LYS A 100 -16.97 -5.59 -10.14
C LYS A 100 -16.51 -7.01 -9.76
N ARG A 101 -15.65 -7.13 -8.74
CA ARG A 101 -15.17 -8.43 -8.27
C ARG A 101 -16.34 -9.34 -7.84
N HIS A 102 -17.29 -8.80 -7.06
CA HIS A 102 -18.39 -9.61 -6.52
C HIS A 102 -19.44 -9.93 -7.59
N ILE A 103 -19.67 -9.03 -8.56
CA ILE A 103 -20.49 -9.35 -9.75
C ILE A 103 -19.83 -10.46 -10.58
N ASN A 104 -18.51 -10.43 -10.76
CA ASN A 104 -17.80 -11.51 -11.45
C ASN A 104 -17.92 -12.86 -10.69
N ILE A 105 -17.86 -12.85 -9.35
CA ILE A 105 -18.08 -14.06 -8.56
C ILE A 105 -19.53 -14.55 -8.73
N ALA A 106 -20.51 -13.64 -8.75
CA ALA A 106 -21.92 -13.98 -8.97
C ALA A 106 -22.16 -14.60 -10.35
N ILE A 107 -21.49 -14.09 -11.39
CA ILE A 107 -21.53 -14.69 -12.74
C ILE A 107 -20.91 -16.09 -12.72
N ASN A 108 -19.73 -16.25 -12.11
CA ASN A 108 -19.05 -17.55 -12.03
C ASN A 108 -19.85 -18.60 -11.25
N LYS A 109 -20.73 -18.15 -10.33
CA LYS A 109 -21.66 -19.00 -9.55
C LYS A 109 -23.06 -19.07 -10.16
N GLU A 110 -23.25 -18.57 -11.39
CA GLU A 110 -24.50 -18.63 -12.16
C GLU A 110 -25.70 -17.87 -11.54
N TYR A 111 -25.44 -16.94 -10.59
CA TYR A 111 -26.48 -16.03 -10.10
C TYR A 111 -26.85 -14.95 -11.13
N ILE A 112 -25.94 -14.63 -12.04
CA ILE A 112 -26.12 -13.65 -13.11
C ILE A 112 -25.65 -14.26 -14.43
N GLU A 113 -26.46 -14.16 -15.46
CA GLU A 113 -26.07 -14.55 -16.81
C GLU A 113 -24.97 -13.64 -17.36
N ILE A 114 -23.98 -14.20 -18.06
CA ILE A 114 -22.84 -13.43 -18.61
C ILE A 114 -23.29 -12.34 -19.60
N GLN A 115 -24.43 -12.54 -20.29
CA GLN A 115 -25.02 -11.57 -21.21
C GLN A 115 -25.45 -10.29 -20.48
N LYS A 116 -25.85 -10.40 -19.22
CA LYS A 116 -26.31 -9.30 -18.34
C LYS A 116 -25.17 -8.62 -17.58
N TYR A 117 -23.89 -8.87 -17.95
CA TYR A 117 -22.74 -8.32 -17.25
C TYR A 117 -22.68 -6.79 -17.26
N ALA A 118 -22.96 -6.17 -16.14
CA ALA A 118 -23.08 -4.72 -15.97
C ALA A 118 -21.80 -3.93 -16.32
N PHE A 119 -20.62 -4.54 -16.14
CA PHE A 119 -19.33 -3.91 -16.44
C PHE A 119 -18.84 -4.12 -17.88
N ARG A 120 -19.65 -4.70 -18.78
CA ARG A 120 -19.26 -4.95 -20.18
C ARG A 120 -18.80 -3.68 -20.90
N LYS A 121 -19.56 -2.61 -20.76
CA LYS A 121 -19.28 -1.29 -21.39
C LYS A 121 -18.75 -0.26 -20.38
N TYR A 122 -18.75 -0.57 -19.07
CA TYR A 122 -18.34 0.34 -18.03
C TYR A 122 -16.82 0.28 -17.80
N LYS A 123 -16.16 1.45 -17.92
CA LYS A 123 -14.72 1.61 -17.67
C LYS A 123 -14.48 2.33 -16.34
N ILE A 124 -13.80 1.68 -15.41
CA ILE A 124 -13.41 2.27 -14.13
C ILE A 124 -12.34 3.34 -14.40
N LYS A 125 -12.64 4.59 -14.09
CA LYS A 125 -11.71 5.72 -14.22
C LYS A 125 -10.72 5.73 -13.08
N THR A 126 -9.45 5.97 -13.37
CA THR A 126 -8.38 6.15 -12.37
C THR A 126 -7.52 7.32 -12.77
N VAL A 127 -7.00 8.02 -11.77
CA VAL A 127 -6.04 9.13 -11.95
C VAL A 127 -4.71 8.70 -11.35
N GLU A 128 -3.62 9.06 -12.00
CA GLU A 128 -2.29 8.81 -11.47
C GLU A 128 -2.06 9.61 -10.18
N ASN A 129 -1.59 8.92 -9.14
CA ASN A 129 -1.28 9.56 -7.87
C ASN A 129 0.12 10.17 -7.93
N LYS A 130 0.23 11.47 -7.65
CA LYS A 130 1.52 12.08 -7.37
C LYS A 130 2.00 11.62 -5.99
N HIS A 131 3.18 11.01 -5.95
CA HIS A 131 3.78 10.54 -4.69
C HIS A 131 4.65 11.65 -4.09
N THR A 132 4.32 12.05 -2.86
CA THR A 132 5.16 13.00 -2.12
C THR A 132 6.45 12.31 -1.70
N HIS A 133 7.59 12.92 -2.01
CA HIS A 133 8.93 12.54 -1.55
C HIS A 133 9.67 13.79 -1.08
N LEU A 134 10.73 13.61 -0.32
CA LEU A 134 11.63 14.67 0.12
C LEU A 134 12.79 14.79 -0.88
N VAL A 135 13.18 16.03 -1.16
CA VAL A 135 14.45 16.33 -1.83
C VAL A 135 15.60 16.28 -0.81
N PRO A 136 16.87 16.20 -1.25
CA PRO A 136 18.01 16.10 -0.32
C PRO A 136 18.00 17.16 0.78
N GLU A 137 17.71 18.42 0.43
CA GLU A 137 17.70 19.57 1.33
C GLU A 137 16.61 19.43 2.42
N GLU A 138 15.42 18.94 2.04
CA GLU A 138 14.32 18.70 2.97
C GLU A 138 14.62 17.53 3.92
N LEU A 139 15.31 16.49 3.43
CA LEU A 139 15.75 15.38 4.26
C LEU A 139 16.81 15.86 5.26
N GLU A 140 17.74 16.70 4.85
CA GLU A 140 18.76 17.29 5.69
C GLU A 140 18.15 18.20 6.78
N GLN A 141 17.08 18.96 6.47
CA GLN A 141 16.35 19.75 7.47
C GLN A 141 15.79 18.86 8.59
N LEU A 142 15.27 17.68 8.25
CA LEU A 142 14.80 16.70 9.25
C LEU A 142 15.96 16.06 10.04
N GLU A 143 17.09 15.80 9.40
CA GLU A 143 18.29 15.26 10.04
C GLU A 143 18.86 16.22 11.09
N ARG A 144 18.84 17.52 10.79
CA ARG A 144 19.33 18.61 11.67
C ARG A 144 18.32 19.04 12.75
N LEU A 145 17.09 18.54 12.68
CA LEU A 145 16.04 18.95 13.62
C LEU A 145 16.36 18.49 15.03
N SER A 146 16.60 19.44 15.92
CA SER A 146 16.72 19.20 17.36
C SER A 146 15.38 19.47 18.02
N LEU A 147 14.80 18.44 18.63
CA LEU A 147 13.53 18.55 19.34
C LEU A 147 13.75 19.11 20.75
N THR A 148 12.96 20.11 21.12
CA THR A 148 12.94 20.64 22.50
C THR A 148 12.25 19.65 23.44
N ASP A 149 12.41 19.82 24.76
CA ASP A 149 11.80 18.93 25.78
C ASP A 149 10.30 18.76 25.59
N LYS A 150 9.59 19.81 25.19
CA LYS A 150 8.16 19.78 24.87
C LYS A 150 7.82 18.75 23.76
N HIS A 151 8.73 18.53 22.83
CA HIS A 151 8.53 17.69 21.66
C HIS A 151 9.36 16.40 21.69
N MET A 152 10.09 16.11 22.77
CA MET A 152 10.97 14.94 22.90
C MET A 152 10.24 13.61 22.63
N LYS A 153 8.94 13.51 22.96
CA LYS A 153 8.11 12.35 22.66
C LYS A 153 8.00 12.02 21.16
N LEU A 154 8.33 12.97 20.26
CA LEU A 154 8.33 12.80 18.82
C LEU A 154 9.65 12.21 18.29
N GLN A 155 10.71 12.15 19.12
CA GLN A 155 12.05 11.73 18.69
C GLN A 155 12.04 10.33 18.08
N LYS A 156 11.34 9.38 18.71
CA LYS A 156 11.22 8.03 18.20
C LYS A 156 10.51 7.98 16.84
N SER A 157 9.49 8.81 16.63
CA SER A 157 8.77 8.90 15.34
C SER A 157 9.65 9.52 14.25
N LEU A 158 10.45 10.53 14.59
CA LEU A 158 11.44 11.15 13.69
C LEU A 158 12.53 10.16 13.30
N ASP A 159 13.16 9.51 14.27
CA ASP A 159 14.24 8.54 14.01
C ASP A 159 13.74 7.35 13.19
N ALA A 160 12.53 6.84 13.46
CA ALA A 160 11.92 5.76 12.67
C ALA A 160 11.61 6.19 11.24
N PHE A 161 11.14 7.41 11.05
CA PHE A 161 10.91 7.98 9.72
C PHE A 161 12.22 8.13 8.93
N LEU A 162 13.25 8.73 9.55
CA LEU A 162 14.59 8.88 8.95
C LEU A 162 15.20 7.52 8.61
N PHE A 163 15.12 6.55 9.53
CA PHE A 163 15.57 5.18 9.27
C PHE A 163 14.88 4.60 8.03
N CYS A 164 13.57 4.80 7.90
CA CYS A 164 12.83 4.33 6.73
C CYS A 164 13.15 5.13 5.45
N CYS A 165 13.59 6.39 5.54
CA CYS A 165 14.15 7.12 4.40
C CYS A 165 15.43 6.46 3.88
N TYR A 166 16.27 5.90 4.76
CA TYR A 166 17.50 5.21 4.36
C TYR A 166 17.31 3.75 4.00
N ALA A 167 16.35 3.05 4.62
CA ALA A 167 16.10 1.62 4.40
C ALA A 167 14.94 1.31 3.43
N GLY A 168 14.17 2.31 2.99
CA GLY A 168 13.07 2.14 2.04
C GLY A 168 11.89 1.30 2.55
N MET A 169 11.73 1.15 3.86
CA MET A 169 10.76 0.24 4.47
C MET A 169 9.33 0.77 4.46
N ARG A 170 8.35 -0.14 4.47
CA ARG A 170 6.97 0.18 4.81
C ARG A 170 6.80 0.20 6.32
N TYR A 171 5.81 0.96 6.80
CA TYR A 171 5.42 0.97 8.22
C TYR A 171 5.23 -0.46 8.77
N SER A 172 4.46 -1.30 8.07
CA SER A 172 4.21 -2.68 8.48
C SER A 172 5.46 -3.55 8.50
N ASP A 173 6.44 -3.29 7.64
CA ASP A 173 7.69 -4.03 7.62
C ASP A 173 8.57 -3.59 8.80
N PHE A 174 8.67 -2.27 9.06
CA PHE A 174 9.40 -1.70 10.18
C PHE A 174 8.88 -2.21 11.54
N THR A 175 7.56 -2.18 11.75
CA THR A 175 6.95 -2.60 13.03
C THR A 175 6.98 -4.11 13.27
N ASN A 176 7.35 -4.89 12.26
CA ASN A 176 7.56 -6.34 12.37
C ASN A 176 9.03 -6.74 12.49
N LEU A 177 9.95 -5.75 12.56
CA LEU A 177 11.35 -6.03 12.83
C LEU A 177 11.58 -6.45 14.28
N SER A 178 12.63 -7.23 14.44
CA SER A 178 13.23 -7.59 15.72
C SER A 178 14.75 -7.52 15.59
N LYS A 179 15.47 -7.62 16.70
CA LYS A 179 16.93 -7.66 16.71
C LYS A 179 17.50 -8.77 15.78
N LYS A 180 16.76 -9.87 15.60
CA LYS A 180 17.15 -10.99 14.72
C LYS A 180 17.24 -10.62 13.23
N ASN A 181 16.63 -9.52 12.82
CA ASN A 181 16.67 -9.05 11.44
C ASN A 181 17.96 -8.27 11.12
N ILE A 182 18.70 -7.84 12.15
CA ILE A 182 20.00 -7.18 12.01
C ILE A 182 21.06 -8.25 12.09
N VAL A 183 21.80 -8.46 11.00
CA VAL A 183 22.74 -9.55 10.83
C VAL A 183 24.08 -8.97 10.38
N ASP A 184 25.17 -9.39 11.01
CA ASP A 184 26.50 -9.04 10.56
C ASP A 184 27.01 -10.12 9.59
N ILE A 185 27.35 -9.70 8.38
CA ILE A 185 27.93 -10.54 7.32
C ILE A 185 29.27 -9.93 6.93
N ASN A 186 30.35 -10.65 7.11
CA ASN A 186 31.72 -10.18 6.85
C ASN A 186 32.04 -8.86 7.59
N GLN A 187 31.64 -8.75 8.85
CA GLN A 187 31.79 -7.56 9.71
C GLN A 187 30.97 -6.34 9.25
N GLU A 188 30.04 -6.52 8.31
CA GLU A 188 29.19 -5.48 7.79
C GLU A 188 27.74 -5.70 8.19
N THR A 189 27.06 -4.62 8.60
CA THR A 189 25.68 -4.72 9.10
C THR A 189 24.66 -4.76 7.97
N TRP A 190 23.90 -5.85 7.95
CA TRP A 190 22.79 -6.08 7.04
C TRP A 190 21.46 -6.09 7.77
N LEU A 191 20.40 -5.65 7.09
CA LEU A 191 19.02 -5.82 7.52
C LEU A 191 18.33 -6.82 6.58
N ILE A 192 17.90 -7.96 7.14
CA ILE A 192 17.27 -9.05 6.37
C ILE A 192 15.88 -9.31 6.95
N TYR A 193 14.86 -9.19 6.12
CA TYR A 193 13.48 -9.41 6.55
C TYR A 193 12.59 -9.89 5.41
N LYS A 194 11.47 -10.51 5.77
CA LYS A 194 10.40 -10.89 4.82
C LYS A 194 9.29 -9.85 4.85
N SER A 195 9.02 -9.19 3.72
CA SER A 195 8.01 -8.14 3.65
C SER A 195 6.62 -8.68 3.97
N VAL A 196 5.93 -8.06 4.91
CA VAL A 196 4.57 -8.42 5.39
C VAL A 196 3.54 -8.39 4.26
N LYS A 197 3.67 -7.40 3.36
CA LYS A 197 2.70 -7.21 2.27
C LYS A 197 2.93 -8.16 1.10
N THR A 198 4.18 -8.39 0.72
CA THR A 198 4.53 -9.11 -0.52
C THR A 198 5.02 -10.52 -0.29
N GLY A 199 5.47 -10.84 0.94
CA GLY A 199 6.13 -12.11 1.26
C GLY A 199 7.53 -12.23 0.66
N THR A 200 8.05 -11.18 0.01
CA THR A 200 9.37 -11.15 -0.61
C THR A 200 10.45 -10.98 0.47
N GLU A 201 11.53 -11.75 0.40
CA GLU A 201 12.72 -11.51 1.21
C GLU A 201 13.41 -10.24 0.70
N VAL A 202 13.81 -9.37 1.63
CA VAL A 202 14.53 -8.13 1.39
C VAL A 202 15.84 -8.18 2.18
N ARG A 203 16.93 -7.87 1.50
CA ARG A 203 18.28 -7.85 2.06
C ARG A 203 18.91 -6.49 1.80
N LEU A 204 19.17 -5.74 2.85
CA LEU A 204 19.66 -4.35 2.78
C LEU A 204 21.06 -4.25 3.38
N PRO A 205 22.08 -3.92 2.60
CA PRO A 205 23.42 -3.61 3.09
C PRO A 205 23.40 -2.20 3.71
N LEU A 206 23.06 -2.11 5.01
CA LEU A 206 22.86 -0.80 5.67
C LEU A 206 24.11 0.07 5.63
N TYR A 207 25.29 -0.53 5.62
CA TYR A 207 26.58 0.18 5.57
C TYR A 207 26.81 0.94 4.25
N LEU A 208 26.22 0.48 3.14
CA LEU A 208 26.30 1.15 1.84
C LEU A 208 25.17 2.15 1.61
N LEU A 209 24.00 1.88 2.20
CA LEU A 209 22.82 2.73 1.97
C LEU A 209 22.99 4.07 2.70
N PHE A 210 22.96 5.17 1.93
CA PHE A 210 23.06 6.54 2.46
C PHE A 210 24.23 6.72 3.45
N ALA A 211 25.41 6.19 3.07
CA ALA A 211 26.63 6.23 3.87
C ALA A 211 26.45 5.70 5.32
N GLY A 212 25.64 4.66 5.49
CA GLY A 212 25.43 4.02 6.80
C GLY A 212 24.58 4.81 7.78
N LYS A 213 23.90 5.89 7.37
CA LYS A 213 23.04 6.72 8.27
C LYS A 213 22.00 5.89 9.01
N GLY A 214 21.48 4.80 8.41
CA GLY A 214 20.58 3.86 9.08
C GLY A 214 21.21 3.18 10.30
N ILE A 215 22.50 2.83 10.24
CA ILE A 215 23.24 2.20 11.34
C ILE A 215 23.41 3.22 12.50
N VAL A 216 23.69 4.48 12.19
CA VAL A 216 23.79 5.53 13.22
C VAL A 216 22.50 5.62 14.05
N ILE A 217 21.34 5.53 13.39
CA ILE A 217 20.05 5.54 14.10
C ILE A 217 19.90 4.26 14.94
N LEU A 218 20.18 3.07 14.39
CA LEU A 218 20.07 1.82 15.14
C LEU A 218 20.96 1.83 16.38
N ASN A 219 22.16 2.43 16.32
CA ASN A 219 23.07 2.55 17.45
C ASN A 219 22.52 3.41 18.58
N LYS A 220 21.69 4.43 18.31
CA LYS A 220 20.98 5.18 19.37
C LYS A 220 20.09 4.26 20.22
N TYR A 221 19.54 3.21 19.62
CA TYR A 221 18.58 2.28 20.23
C TYR A 221 19.16 0.90 20.50
N ARG A 222 20.48 0.71 20.40
CA ARG A 222 21.16 -0.61 20.51
C ARG A 222 20.76 -1.42 21.73
N ASN A 223 20.48 -0.75 22.85
CA ASN A 223 20.09 -1.39 24.11
C ASN A 223 18.58 -1.72 24.16
N ASN A 224 17.77 -1.16 23.28
CA ASN A 224 16.30 -1.36 23.26
C ASN A 224 15.72 -1.31 21.86
N LEU A 225 16.27 -2.11 20.92
CA LEU A 225 15.84 -2.19 19.53
C LEU A 225 14.39 -2.65 19.39
N GLU A 226 13.97 -3.57 20.27
CA GLU A 226 12.59 -4.08 20.24
C GLU A 226 11.57 -2.96 20.52
N ASP A 227 11.88 -2.05 21.46
CA ASP A 227 11.05 -0.87 21.67
C ASP A 227 11.11 0.09 20.50
N PHE A 228 12.28 0.30 19.89
CA PHE A 228 12.42 1.18 18.71
C PHE A 228 11.52 0.73 17.57
N PHE A 229 11.45 -0.57 17.31
CA PHE A 229 10.60 -1.13 16.25
C PHE A 229 9.10 -1.13 16.62
N ARG A 230 8.73 -1.03 17.90
CA ARG A 230 7.33 -0.90 18.34
C ARG A 230 6.84 0.55 18.25
N LEU A 231 6.26 0.90 17.11
CA LEU A 231 5.61 2.19 16.95
C LEU A 231 4.13 2.11 17.34
N ARG A 232 3.56 3.26 17.75
CA ARG A 232 2.11 3.43 17.81
C ARG A 232 1.51 3.16 16.43
N ASP A 233 0.18 3.04 16.31
CA ASP A 233 -0.46 2.81 15.01
C ASP A 233 -0.07 3.88 13.96
N ASN A 234 -0.16 3.49 12.68
CA ASN A 234 0.29 4.32 11.56
C ASN A 234 -0.43 5.68 11.49
N SER A 235 -1.68 5.77 11.97
CA SER A 235 -2.44 7.02 11.99
C SER A 235 -1.82 8.00 12.98
N ASN A 236 -1.45 7.54 14.19
CA ASN A 236 -0.80 8.36 15.20
C ASN A 236 0.60 8.79 14.78
N ILE A 237 1.40 7.90 14.19
CA ILE A 237 2.71 8.27 13.65
C ILE A 237 2.58 9.34 12.56
N ASN A 238 1.58 9.24 11.68
CA ASN A 238 1.36 10.26 10.65
C ASN A 238 0.96 11.62 11.26
N LYS A 239 0.26 11.64 12.41
CA LYS A 239 0.00 12.89 13.15
C LYS A 239 1.29 13.49 13.71
N ASP A 240 2.18 12.66 14.26
CA ASP A 240 3.51 13.11 14.71
C ASP A 240 4.31 13.71 13.56
N LEU A 241 4.32 13.06 12.39
CA LEU A 241 5.05 13.52 11.22
C LEU A 241 4.54 14.87 10.69
N ILE A 242 3.26 15.19 10.84
CA ILE A 242 2.72 16.52 10.50
C ILE A 242 3.35 17.59 11.42
N ILE A 243 3.50 17.29 12.71
CA ILE A 243 4.12 18.22 13.67
C ILE A 243 5.61 18.35 13.39
N ILE A 244 6.31 17.23 13.18
CA ILE A 244 7.73 17.17 12.85
C ILE A 244 8.02 17.97 11.57
N ALA A 245 7.22 17.83 10.53
CA ALA A 245 7.38 18.58 9.28
C ALA A 245 7.29 20.10 9.52
N LYS A 246 6.33 20.55 10.34
CA LYS A 246 6.20 21.96 10.69
C LYS A 246 7.42 22.47 11.48
N LEU A 247 7.91 21.68 12.44
CA LEU A 247 9.09 22.04 13.25
C LEU A 247 10.37 22.13 12.41
N ALA A 248 10.46 21.28 11.37
CA ALA A 248 11.57 21.30 10.41
C ALA A 248 11.42 22.38 9.32
N GLY A 249 10.33 23.15 9.30
CA GLY A 249 10.08 24.17 8.28
C GLY A 249 9.67 23.62 6.90
N LEU A 250 9.22 22.36 6.82
CA LEU A 250 8.79 21.77 5.57
C LEU A 250 7.41 22.28 5.16
N SER A 251 7.24 22.67 3.91
CA SER A 251 5.95 23.04 3.31
C SER A 251 5.11 21.81 2.92
N LYS A 252 5.75 20.67 2.71
CA LYS A 252 5.12 19.42 2.27
C LYS A 252 4.46 18.68 3.43
N LYS A 253 3.27 18.14 3.17
CA LYS A 253 2.63 17.18 4.08
C LYS A 253 3.28 15.81 3.89
N ILE A 254 3.96 15.33 4.91
CA ILE A 254 4.61 14.01 4.90
C ILE A 254 3.79 12.97 5.66
N SER A 255 3.96 11.71 5.28
CA SER A 255 3.42 10.53 5.93
C SER A 255 4.54 9.49 6.06
N PHE A 256 4.33 8.45 6.86
CA PHE A 256 5.34 7.39 6.99
C PHE A 256 5.71 6.75 5.62
N HIS A 257 4.75 6.68 4.71
CA HIS A 257 5.01 6.16 3.37
C HIS A 257 5.88 7.09 2.50
N THR A 258 5.90 8.38 2.81
CA THR A 258 6.79 9.37 2.17
C THR A 258 8.27 8.98 2.33
N ALA A 259 8.67 8.40 3.47
CA ALA A 259 10.03 7.91 3.68
C ALA A 259 10.46 6.91 2.59
N ARG A 260 9.60 5.95 2.28
CA ARG A 260 9.88 4.97 1.23
C ARG A 260 9.92 5.58 -0.18
N HIS A 261 9.06 6.55 -0.45
CA HIS A 261 9.11 7.29 -1.72
C HIS A 261 10.42 8.09 -1.82
N THR A 262 10.84 8.75 -0.74
CA THR A 262 12.11 9.46 -0.65
C THR A 262 13.29 8.53 -0.93
N ASN A 263 13.36 7.38 -0.26
CA ASN A 263 14.39 6.37 -0.49
C ASN A 263 14.49 5.98 -1.98
N ALA A 264 13.36 5.56 -2.57
CA ALA A 264 13.31 5.12 -3.95
C ALA A 264 13.75 6.21 -4.94
N THR A 265 13.24 7.43 -4.75
CA THR A 265 13.55 8.57 -5.61
C THR A 265 15.02 8.95 -5.51
N LEU A 266 15.58 9.04 -4.29
CA LEU A 266 16.97 9.40 -4.09
C LEU A 266 17.94 8.33 -4.61
N LEU A 267 17.61 7.04 -4.48
CA LEU A 267 18.43 5.96 -5.06
C LEU A 267 18.46 6.05 -6.60
N ILE A 268 17.32 6.27 -7.24
CA ILE A 268 17.25 6.43 -8.69
C ILE A 268 17.98 7.70 -9.13
N TYR A 269 17.78 8.81 -8.43
CA TYR A 269 18.49 10.08 -8.69
C TYR A 269 20.01 9.91 -8.62
N ASN A 270 20.52 9.11 -7.67
CA ASN A 270 21.93 8.78 -7.55
C ASN A 270 22.40 7.69 -8.56
N GLY A 271 21.58 7.34 -9.54
CA GLY A 271 21.93 6.42 -10.63
C GLY A 271 21.90 4.94 -10.24
N VAL A 272 21.24 4.57 -9.14
CA VAL A 272 21.03 3.16 -8.81
C VAL A 272 20.04 2.56 -9.81
N ASN A 273 20.40 1.43 -10.40
CA ASN A 273 19.57 0.75 -11.37
C ASN A 273 18.18 0.42 -10.81
N ILE A 274 17.13 0.65 -11.59
CA ILE A 274 15.73 0.44 -11.19
C ILE A 274 15.45 -1.00 -10.69
N THR A 275 16.11 -2.00 -11.27
CA THR A 275 15.96 -3.40 -10.83
C THR A 275 16.60 -3.65 -9.47
N THR A 276 17.69 -2.94 -9.14
CA THR A 276 18.29 -2.93 -7.81
C THR A 276 17.36 -2.25 -6.82
N VAL A 277 16.82 -1.06 -7.15
CA VAL A 277 15.83 -0.37 -6.31
C VAL A 277 14.59 -1.24 -6.10
N GLN A 278 14.11 -1.93 -7.13
CA GLN A 278 13.01 -2.90 -7.01
C GLN A 278 13.30 -3.96 -5.95
N LYS A 279 14.50 -4.56 -5.98
CA LYS A 279 14.92 -5.60 -5.01
C LYS A 279 15.02 -5.03 -3.59
N LEU A 280 15.70 -3.88 -3.42
CA LEU A 280 15.84 -3.20 -2.13
C LEU A 280 14.47 -2.86 -1.51
N LEU A 281 13.51 -2.45 -2.33
CA LEU A 281 12.16 -2.17 -1.89
C LEU A 281 11.28 -3.43 -1.70
N GLY A 282 11.68 -4.60 -2.18
CA GLY A 282 10.86 -5.82 -2.16
C GLY A 282 9.58 -5.69 -3.00
N HIS A 283 9.66 -5.05 -4.17
CA HIS A 283 8.56 -5.00 -5.14
C HIS A 283 8.54 -6.27 -6.00
N LYS A 284 7.37 -6.90 -6.16
CA LYS A 284 7.20 -8.07 -7.03
C LYS A 284 7.34 -7.74 -8.52
N SER A 285 7.11 -6.48 -8.92
CA SER A 285 7.14 -6.03 -10.31
C SER A 285 7.89 -4.72 -10.44
N VAL A 286 8.72 -4.60 -11.49
CA VAL A 286 9.43 -3.35 -11.86
C VAL A 286 8.44 -2.22 -12.11
N LYS A 287 7.26 -2.51 -12.68
CA LYS A 287 6.20 -1.51 -12.92
C LYS A 287 5.85 -0.72 -11.67
N THR A 288 5.91 -1.34 -10.47
CA THR A 288 5.68 -0.65 -9.20
C THR A 288 6.80 0.34 -8.86
N THR A 289 8.00 0.12 -9.39
CA THR A 289 9.16 0.98 -9.17
C THR A 289 9.27 2.07 -10.24
N GLN A 290 8.70 1.84 -11.43
CA GLN A 290 8.72 2.81 -12.53
C GLN A 290 8.04 4.15 -12.19
N VAL A 291 7.12 4.18 -11.22
CA VAL A 291 6.50 5.43 -10.76
C VAL A 291 7.52 6.45 -10.20
N TYR A 292 8.72 6.01 -9.85
CA TYR A 292 9.78 6.87 -9.35
C TYR A 292 10.70 7.40 -10.45
N THR A 293 10.69 6.83 -11.65
CA THR A 293 11.52 7.28 -12.78
C THR A 293 10.93 8.50 -13.46
N ASN A 294 9.61 8.71 -13.37
CA ASN A 294 8.93 9.84 -14.01
C ASN A 294 9.03 11.16 -13.21
N ILE A 295 9.75 11.14 -12.07
CA ILE A 295 9.64 12.23 -11.09
C ILE A 295 10.63 13.37 -11.34
N MET A 296 11.68 13.18 -12.16
CA MET A 296 12.70 14.23 -12.30
C MET A 296 13.21 14.39 -13.74
N ASP A 297 12.88 15.53 -14.38
CA ASP A 297 13.63 16.06 -15.53
C ASP A 297 15.12 16.25 -15.17
N MET A 298 15.42 16.52 -13.90
CA MET A 298 16.77 16.56 -13.32
C MET A 298 17.56 15.25 -13.47
N THR A 299 16.89 14.09 -13.50
CA THR A 299 17.57 12.80 -13.72
C THR A 299 18.15 12.73 -15.11
N ILE A 300 17.45 13.29 -16.11
CA ILE A 300 17.93 13.36 -17.50
C ILE A 300 19.20 14.21 -17.57
N VAL A 301 19.17 15.39 -16.94
CA VAL A 301 20.34 16.29 -16.89
C VAL A 301 21.52 15.61 -16.23
N HIS A 302 21.31 15.00 -15.06
CA HIS A 302 22.35 14.31 -14.30
C HIS A 302 22.95 13.11 -15.05
N ASP A 303 22.14 12.31 -15.73
CA ASP A 303 22.60 11.16 -16.51
C ASP A 303 23.40 11.62 -17.74
N LEU A 304 22.96 12.69 -18.42
CA LEU A 304 23.68 13.29 -19.53
C LEU A 304 24.98 13.96 -19.08
N GLU A 305 25.01 14.61 -17.91
CA GLU A 305 26.23 15.17 -17.32
C GLU A 305 27.25 14.08 -16.98
N LYS A 306 26.84 12.93 -16.44
CA LYS A 306 27.74 11.79 -16.22
C LYS A 306 28.36 11.29 -17.51
N ILE A 307 27.57 11.15 -18.58
CA ILE A 307 28.05 10.75 -19.89
C ILE A 307 29.08 11.79 -20.42
N LYS A 308 28.77 13.07 -20.29
CA LYS A 308 29.67 14.16 -20.69
C LYS A 308 30.98 14.12 -19.91
N GLN A 309 30.95 13.93 -18.59
CA GLN A 309 32.13 13.82 -17.74
C GLN A 309 32.96 12.58 -18.06
N ALA A 310 32.33 11.44 -18.33
CA ALA A 310 33.01 10.22 -18.75
C ALA A 310 33.71 10.42 -20.10
N ALA A 311 33.06 11.05 -21.07
CA ALA A 311 33.64 11.39 -22.38
C ALA A 311 34.83 12.35 -22.27
N LEU A 312 34.76 13.36 -21.40
CA LEU A 312 35.85 14.29 -21.12
C LEU A 312 37.01 13.62 -20.36
N GLY A 313 36.72 12.68 -19.47
CA GLY A 313 37.74 11.88 -18.78
C GLY A 313 38.53 10.93 -19.69
N ILE A 314 37.88 10.40 -20.74
CA ILE A 314 38.54 9.59 -21.75
C ILE A 314 39.49 10.46 -22.59
N LYS A 315 39.10 11.68 -22.96
CA LYS A 315 39.98 12.63 -23.67
C LYS A 315 41.24 13.00 -22.90
N LYS A 316 41.15 13.22 -21.59
CA LYS A 316 42.34 13.49 -20.75
C LYS A 316 43.31 12.31 -20.65
N LYS A 317 42.85 11.07 -20.76
CA LYS A 317 43.74 9.88 -20.79
C LYS A 317 44.42 9.66 -22.14
N THR A 318 43.78 10.05 -23.25
CA THR A 318 44.36 9.93 -24.59
C THR A 318 45.40 11.03 -24.85
N ASP A 319 45.22 12.25 -24.36
CA ASP A 319 46.20 13.33 -24.50
C ASP A 319 47.49 13.12 -23.71
N ASN A 320 47.43 12.37 -22.60
CA ASN A 320 48.66 12.00 -21.84
C ASN A 320 49.40 10.80 -22.38
N SER A 321 48.91 10.08 -23.37
CA SER A 321 49.57 8.94 -24.00
C SER A 321 50.35 9.31 -25.29
N PHE A 322 50.25 10.52 -25.80
CA PHE A 322 50.99 11.01 -26.96
C PHE A 322 52.20 11.89 -26.62
N ASN A 323 52.48 12.12 -25.33
CA ASN A 323 53.66 12.90 -24.87
C ASN A 323 54.60 12.05 -24.01
N LYS A 324 54.96 10.84 -24.49
CA LYS A 324 56.08 10.07 -23.97
C LYS A 324 56.91 9.55 -25.12
#